data_311be856ceec7ab8aa3e12a284f48355
#
_entry.id   311be856ceec7ab8aa3e12a284f48355
#
_cell.length_a   1.000
_cell.length_b   1.000
_cell.length_c   1.000
_cell.angle_alpha   90.00
_cell.angle_beta   90.00
_cell.angle_gamma   90.00
#
_symmetry.space_group_name_H-M   'P 1'
#
loop_
_entity.id
_entity.type
_entity.pdbx_description
1 polymer ?
#
loop_
_entity_poly.entity_id
_entity_poly.type
_entity_poly.pdbx_seq_one_letter_code
_entity_poly.pdbx_strand_id
1 'polypeptide(L)'
;MREEARKNAIVRIKVVRALRHALERRGFLEVETPMLQTLHGGAAARPFATHSNALDIDLYLRIAPELYLKRCVVGGLDRVFEINRNFRNEGVDSSHSPEFAMLETYQAYGTYDDAAVMMREIIQEIALEVFGSTTVTLADGSEYDFGGDSWKTIEMYPSLNEALHRKFPETIGLEVTVDTSVEELEDVAKVIGLEVPQNAGWLHGKLVEEIWEHLCADQLEGPIFVRDFPVETSPLTRDHRSKRGVTEKWDLYVRGFELATAYSELVDPVIQRQRFEDQARLAAAGDDEAMVLDEDFLEAMEQGMPPTCGTGMGIDRLLMALTGLGIRETVLFPMVKPQSK
;
A
#
# COMPACT_ATOMS: atom_id res chain seq x y z
N MET A 1 20.79 25.99 3.86
CA MET A 1 19.98 24.87 4.43
C MET A 1 20.15 24.92 5.94
N ARG A 2 19.06 24.80 6.70
CA ARG A 2 19.13 24.71 8.16
C ARG A 2 19.86 23.42 8.55
N GLU A 3 20.57 23.42 9.69
CA GLU A 3 21.38 22.26 10.12
C GLU A 3 20.52 21.01 10.30
N GLU A 4 19.34 21.16 10.88
CA GLU A 4 18.37 20.08 11.07
C GLU A 4 17.91 19.48 9.72
N ALA A 5 17.49 20.30 8.78
CA ALA A 5 17.09 19.83 7.45
C ALA A 5 18.24 19.10 6.70
N ARG A 6 19.51 19.51 6.96
CA ARG A 6 20.68 18.80 6.45
C ARG A 6 20.86 17.43 7.09
N LYS A 7 20.64 17.32 8.40
CA LYS A 7 20.69 16.02 9.12
C LYS A 7 19.63 15.06 8.58
N ASN A 8 18.38 15.53 8.45
CA ASN A 8 17.28 14.73 7.90
C ASN A 8 17.57 14.25 6.48
N ALA A 9 18.11 15.13 5.62
CA ALA A 9 18.53 14.76 4.27
C ALA A 9 19.61 13.67 4.26
N ILE A 10 20.60 13.75 5.16
CA ILE A 10 21.66 12.73 5.27
C ILE A 10 21.07 11.40 5.75
N VAL A 11 20.13 11.41 6.71
CA VAL A 11 19.45 10.19 7.16
C VAL A 11 18.70 9.56 6.01
N ARG A 12 17.90 10.32 5.25
CA ARG A 12 17.22 9.83 4.05
C ARG A 12 18.17 9.16 3.06
N ILE A 13 19.30 9.81 2.75
CA ILE A 13 20.31 9.25 1.82
C ILE A 13 20.85 7.90 2.33
N LYS A 14 21.13 7.80 3.64
CA LYS A 14 21.61 6.56 4.25
C LYS A 14 20.55 5.45 4.23
N VAL A 15 19.29 5.77 4.59
CA VAL A 15 18.16 4.82 4.58
C VAL A 15 17.94 4.26 3.18
N VAL A 16 17.85 5.12 2.15
CA VAL A 16 17.62 4.68 0.76
C VAL A 16 18.79 3.82 0.25
N ARG A 17 20.03 4.16 0.63
CA ARG A 17 21.20 3.35 0.28
C ARG A 17 21.17 1.99 0.97
N ALA A 18 20.87 1.95 2.28
CA ALA A 18 20.77 0.70 3.04
C ALA A 18 19.66 -0.21 2.47
N LEU A 19 18.52 0.39 2.08
CA LEU A 19 17.42 -0.31 1.43
C LEU A 19 17.85 -0.98 0.12
N ARG A 20 18.56 -0.27 -0.78
CA ARG A 20 19.10 -0.87 -2.02
C ARG A 20 20.04 -2.03 -1.71
N HIS A 21 21.00 -1.85 -0.81
CA HIS A 21 21.92 -2.91 -0.43
C HIS A 21 21.19 -4.14 0.15
N ALA A 22 20.14 -3.94 0.94
CA ALA A 22 19.37 -5.04 1.51
C ALA A 22 18.66 -5.87 0.43
N LEU A 23 18.13 -5.22 -0.60
CA LEU A 23 17.48 -5.87 -1.75
C LEU A 23 18.47 -6.55 -2.67
N GLU A 24 19.59 -5.88 -3.03
CA GLU A 24 20.65 -6.44 -3.86
C GLU A 24 21.25 -7.71 -3.23
N ARG A 25 21.49 -7.72 -1.91
CA ARG A 25 21.96 -8.93 -1.19
C ARG A 25 20.98 -10.10 -1.28
N ARG A 26 19.69 -9.82 -1.47
CA ARG A 26 18.62 -10.83 -1.67
C ARG A 26 18.43 -11.22 -3.14
N GLY A 27 19.28 -10.70 -4.03
CA GLY A 27 19.26 -11.02 -5.46
C GLY A 27 18.18 -10.29 -6.25
N PHE A 28 17.62 -9.20 -5.73
CA PHE A 28 16.73 -8.34 -6.48
C PHE A 28 17.52 -7.45 -7.46
N LEU A 29 16.97 -7.27 -8.64
CA LEU A 29 17.50 -6.38 -9.68
C LEU A 29 16.74 -5.06 -9.65
N GLU A 30 17.44 -3.93 -9.55
CA GLU A 30 16.81 -2.61 -9.71
C GLU A 30 16.48 -2.37 -11.17
N VAL A 31 15.23 -2.03 -11.46
CA VAL A 31 14.76 -1.70 -12.80
C VAL A 31 14.10 -0.32 -12.80
N GLU A 32 13.97 0.26 -13.98
CA GLU A 32 13.26 1.53 -14.21
C GLU A 32 12.12 1.28 -15.20
N THR A 33 10.91 1.69 -14.83
CA THR A 33 9.72 1.57 -15.67
C THR A 33 9.15 2.96 -16.00
N PRO A 34 8.29 3.10 -17.04
CA PRO A 34 7.81 4.41 -17.47
C PRO A 34 7.04 5.18 -16.39
N MET A 35 7.39 6.46 -16.19
CA MET A 35 6.60 7.40 -15.39
C MET A 35 5.43 7.99 -16.19
N LEU A 36 5.56 8.14 -17.51
CA LEU A 36 4.48 8.56 -18.41
C LEU A 36 3.85 7.31 -19.00
N GLN A 37 2.55 7.15 -18.80
CA GLN A 37 1.81 5.95 -19.18
C GLN A 37 0.60 6.33 -20.02
N THR A 38 0.22 5.47 -20.97
CA THR A 38 -0.98 5.64 -21.79
C THR A 38 -2.25 5.23 -21.06
N LEU A 39 -2.12 4.32 -20.08
CA LEU A 39 -3.16 3.90 -19.16
C LEU A 39 -2.63 4.03 -17.73
N HIS A 40 -3.48 4.44 -16.80
CA HIS A 40 -3.14 4.41 -15.38
C HIS A 40 -3.66 3.12 -14.73
N GLY A 41 -2.93 2.57 -13.76
CA GLY A 41 -3.32 1.34 -13.06
C GLY A 41 -2.30 0.93 -12.00
N GLY A 42 -2.53 -0.21 -11.35
CA GLY A 42 -1.69 -0.74 -10.29
C GLY A 42 -2.01 -0.18 -8.91
N ALA A 43 -2.98 0.73 -8.79
CA ALA A 43 -3.50 1.24 -7.52
C ALA A 43 -4.90 1.82 -7.73
N ALA A 44 -5.65 2.00 -6.65
CA ALA A 44 -6.86 2.82 -6.64
C ALA A 44 -6.44 4.25 -6.29
N ALA A 45 -6.34 5.14 -7.27
CA ALA A 45 -5.93 6.53 -7.08
C ALA A 45 -6.25 7.38 -8.30
N ARG A 46 -6.51 8.67 -8.08
CA ARG A 46 -6.74 9.63 -9.17
C ARG A 46 -5.42 10.03 -9.84
N PRO A 47 -5.27 9.88 -11.18
CA PRO A 47 -4.05 10.24 -11.89
C PRO A 47 -3.93 11.75 -12.18
N PHE A 48 -2.70 12.22 -12.42
CA PHE A 48 -2.45 13.47 -13.14
C PHE A 48 -2.42 13.18 -14.64
N ALA A 49 -3.22 13.92 -15.43
CA ALA A 49 -3.22 13.83 -16.88
C ALA A 49 -2.27 14.88 -17.49
N THR A 50 -1.66 14.52 -18.61
CA THR A 50 -0.82 15.41 -19.44
C THR A 50 -0.96 15.04 -20.91
N HIS A 51 -0.27 15.74 -21.83
CA HIS A 51 -0.38 15.54 -23.28
C HIS A 51 1.00 15.52 -23.94
N SER A 52 1.21 14.58 -24.85
CA SER A 52 2.42 14.53 -25.70
C SER A 52 2.17 15.26 -27.01
N ASN A 53 2.74 16.46 -27.17
CA ASN A 53 2.59 17.23 -28.40
C ASN A 53 3.19 16.52 -29.65
N ALA A 54 4.23 15.73 -29.44
CA ALA A 54 4.92 15.04 -30.55
C ALA A 54 4.14 13.85 -31.08
N LEU A 55 3.39 13.17 -30.21
CA LEU A 55 2.60 11.98 -30.55
C LEU A 55 1.11 12.31 -30.70
N ASP A 56 0.69 13.49 -30.27
CA ASP A 56 -0.72 13.93 -30.20
C ASP A 56 -1.61 12.93 -29.43
N ILE A 57 -1.13 12.51 -28.24
CA ILE A 57 -1.82 11.58 -27.35
C ILE A 57 -1.84 12.10 -25.90
N ASP A 58 -2.91 11.77 -25.20
CA ASP A 58 -3.00 11.98 -23.76
C ASP A 58 -2.19 10.93 -23.01
N LEU A 59 -1.56 11.35 -21.94
CA LEU A 59 -0.74 10.52 -21.06
C LEU A 59 -1.10 10.80 -19.61
N TYR A 60 -0.74 9.86 -18.75
CA TYR A 60 -0.89 9.98 -17.31
C TYR A 60 0.48 9.88 -16.62
N LEU A 61 0.69 10.64 -15.55
CA LEU A 61 1.76 10.37 -14.60
C LEU A 61 1.37 9.12 -13.80
N ARG A 62 2.26 8.13 -13.70
CA ARG A 62 1.96 6.86 -13.05
C ARG A 62 1.49 7.02 -11.60
N ILE A 63 0.49 6.26 -11.21
CA ILE A 63 0.05 6.12 -9.82
C ILE A 63 0.76 4.98 -9.10
N ALA A 64 1.27 3.99 -9.84
CA ALA A 64 2.09 2.87 -9.41
C ALA A 64 2.85 2.26 -10.61
N PRO A 65 4.02 1.62 -10.43
CA PRO A 65 4.72 0.86 -11.46
C PRO A 65 4.28 -0.62 -11.54
N GLU A 66 3.35 -1.07 -10.72
CA GLU A 66 2.95 -2.47 -10.46
C GLU A 66 2.81 -3.30 -11.74
N LEU A 67 1.97 -2.86 -12.70
CA LEU A 67 1.69 -3.65 -13.91
C LEU A 67 2.92 -3.83 -14.79
N TYR A 68 3.84 -2.85 -14.81
CA TYR A 68 5.11 -2.96 -15.53
C TYR A 68 6.10 -3.89 -14.82
N LEU A 69 6.18 -3.85 -13.49
CA LEU A 69 7.04 -4.73 -12.72
C LEU A 69 6.58 -6.19 -12.80
N LYS A 70 5.27 -6.43 -12.79
CA LYS A 70 4.70 -7.76 -13.07
C LYS A 70 5.06 -8.26 -14.48
N ARG A 71 5.05 -7.39 -15.50
CA ARG A 71 5.53 -7.74 -16.86
C ARG A 71 7.01 -8.09 -16.87
N CYS A 72 7.86 -7.45 -16.05
CA CYS A 72 9.27 -7.85 -15.91
C CYS A 72 9.39 -9.29 -15.38
N VAL A 73 8.55 -9.68 -14.41
CA VAL A 73 8.51 -11.05 -13.88
C VAL A 73 8.04 -12.05 -14.95
N VAL A 74 6.98 -11.73 -15.72
CA VAL A 74 6.57 -12.52 -16.88
C VAL A 74 7.70 -12.69 -17.88
N GLY A 75 8.49 -11.63 -18.08
CA GLY A 75 9.67 -11.62 -18.96
C GLY A 75 10.89 -12.43 -18.44
N GLY A 76 10.78 -13.06 -17.27
CA GLY A 76 11.81 -13.93 -16.69
C GLY A 76 12.78 -13.23 -15.73
N LEU A 77 12.46 -12.02 -15.26
CA LEU A 77 13.20 -11.38 -14.17
C LEU A 77 12.58 -11.81 -12.83
N ASP A 78 13.10 -12.87 -12.23
CA ASP A 78 12.48 -13.54 -11.06
C ASP A 78 12.38 -12.64 -9.81
N ARG A 79 13.26 -11.65 -9.67
CA ARG A 79 13.27 -10.70 -8.55
C ARG A 79 13.62 -9.31 -9.05
N VAL A 80 12.65 -8.41 -8.98
CA VAL A 80 12.81 -7.02 -9.41
C VAL A 80 12.36 -6.06 -8.33
N PHE A 81 12.98 -4.89 -8.29
CA PHE A 81 12.49 -3.77 -7.49
C PHE A 81 12.70 -2.45 -8.22
N GLU A 82 11.90 -1.47 -7.86
CA GLU A 82 12.05 -0.09 -8.29
C GLU A 82 11.89 0.85 -7.10
N ILE A 83 12.85 1.74 -6.88
CA ILE A 83 12.70 2.89 -6.00
C ILE A 83 12.30 4.07 -6.87
N ASN A 84 11.06 4.52 -6.75
CA ASN A 84 10.41 5.34 -7.75
C ASN A 84 9.69 6.56 -7.17
N ARG A 85 9.21 7.42 -8.09
CA ARG A 85 8.24 8.48 -7.81
C ARG A 85 6.90 8.07 -8.40
N ASN A 86 5.87 8.18 -7.57
CA ASN A 86 4.48 8.03 -7.95
C ASN A 86 3.73 9.33 -7.72
N PHE A 87 2.62 9.49 -8.45
CA PHE A 87 1.86 10.73 -8.52
C PHE A 87 0.39 10.42 -8.33
N ARG A 88 -0.23 10.95 -7.26
CA ARG A 88 -1.67 10.79 -7.00
C ARG A 88 -2.29 12.16 -6.80
N ASN A 89 -3.31 12.46 -7.59
CA ASN A 89 -3.98 13.76 -7.61
C ASN A 89 -5.08 13.82 -6.55
N GLU A 90 -4.65 13.67 -5.31
CA GLU A 90 -5.50 13.62 -4.11
C GLU A 90 -5.17 14.75 -3.15
N GLY A 91 -5.69 14.65 -1.91
CA GLY A 91 -5.46 15.64 -0.87
C GLY A 91 -4.00 15.77 -0.45
N VAL A 92 -3.65 16.91 0.13
CA VAL A 92 -2.32 17.19 0.70
C VAL A 92 -2.48 17.47 2.17
N ASP A 93 -2.00 16.57 3.02
CA ASP A 93 -2.06 16.68 4.48
C ASP A 93 -0.73 16.36 5.17
N SER A 94 -0.78 15.93 6.43
CA SER A 94 0.42 15.57 7.21
C SER A 94 1.02 14.21 6.83
N SER A 95 0.28 13.37 6.11
CA SER A 95 0.65 12.00 5.74
C SER A 95 0.59 11.74 4.22
N HIS A 96 0.05 12.69 3.43
CA HIS A 96 -0.13 12.56 1.99
C HIS A 96 0.55 13.69 1.22
N SER A 97 1.24 13.32 0.14
CA SER A 97 1.84 14.23 -0.84
C SER A 97 1.45 13.76 -2.25
N PRO A 98 1.12 14.68 -3.18
CA PRO A 98 0.74 14.30 -4.54
C PRO A 98 1.88 13.67 -5.36
N GLU A 99 3.12 13.92 -4.96
CA GLU A 99 4.33 13.23 -5.42
C GLU A 99 5.03 12.63 -4.21
N PHE A 100 5.29 11.33 -4.22
CA PHE A 100 5.93 10.62 -3.12
C PHE A 100 6.90 9.54 -3.62
N ALA A 101 7.83 9.15 -2.74
CA ALA A 101 8.78 8.09 -3.03
C ALA A 101 8.27 6.75 -2.51
N MET A 102 8.33 5.72 -3.34
CA MET A 102 7.90 4.37 -3.02
C MET A 102 8.96 3.35 -3.44
N LEU A 103 9.09 2.28 -2.67
CA LEU A 103 9.70 1.04 -3.09
C LEU A 103 8.58 0.10 -3.56
N GLU A 104 8.76 -0.53 -4.71
CA GLU A 104 8.00 -1.73 -5.06
C GLU A 104 8.94 -2.88 -5.40
N THR A 105 8.58 -4.09 -4.95
CA THR A 105 9.33 -5.33 -5.22
C THR A 105 8.40 -6.41 -5.72
N TYR A 106 8.86 -7.24 -6.65
CA TYR A 106 8.14 -8.42 -7.11
C TYR A 106 9.09 -9.61 -7.14
N GLN A 107 8.66 -10.73 -6.57
CA GLN A 107 9.44 -11.96 -6.49
C GLN A 107 8.62 -13.15 -6.97
N ALA A 108 9.11 -13.81 -8.03
CA ALA A 108 8.56 -15.07 -8.49
C ALA A 108 8.72 -16.17 -7.42
N TYR A 109 7.72 -17.05 -7.35
CA TYR A 109 7.65 -18.20 -6.44
C TYR A 109 7.63 -17.85 -4.94
N GLY A 110 7.36 -16.59 -4.62
CA GLY A 110 7.12 -16.11 -3.25
C GLY A 110 5.63 -16.00 -2.92
N THR A 111 5.35 -15.89 -1.63
CA THR A 111 4.02 -15.63 -1.06
C THR A 111 4.03 -14.37 -0.21
N TYR A 112 2.84 -13.89 0.16
CA TYR A 112 2.74 -12.74 1.08
C TYR A 112 3.36 -13.03 2.47
N ASP A 113 3.50 -14.30 2.88
CA ASP A 113 4.22 -14.69 4.10
C ASP A 113 5.74 -14.47 3.95
N ASP A 114 6.30 -14.86 2.78
CA ASP A 114 7.71 -14.60 2.47
C ASP A 114 7.99 -13.09 2.42
N ALA A 115 7.08 -12.33 1.86
CA ALA A 115 7.15 -10.87 1.82
C ALA A 115 7.12 -10.24 3.23
N ALA A 116 6.33 -10.77 4.17
CA ALA A 116 6.29 -10.28 5.56
C ALA A 116 7.62 -10.50 6.29
N VAL A 117 8.22 -11.68 6.14
CA VAL A 117 9.55 -11.97 6.69
C VAL A 117 10.60 -11.05 6.09
N MET A 118 10.63 -10.93 4.76
CA MET A 118 11.57 -10.07 4.03
C MET A 118 11.45 -8.60 4.47
N MET A 119 10.24 -8.08 4.58
CA MET A 119 10.00 -6.67 4.95
C MET A 119 10.47 -6.39 6.37
N ARG A 120 10.16 -7.26 7.33
CA ARG A 120 10.67 -7.15 8.71
C ARG A 120 12.19 -7.09 8.73
N GLU A 121 12.85 -8.07 8.08
CA GLU A 121 14.31 -8.15 8.05
C GLU A 121 14.95 -6.91 7.41
N ILE A 122 14.41 -6.41 6.30
CA ILE A 122 14.91 -5.20 5.63
C ILE A 122 14.81 -3.99 6.54
N ILE A 123 13.69 -3.79 7.23
CA ILE A 123 13.52 -2.65 8.15
C ILE A 123 14.49 -2.75 9.32
N GLN A 124 14.68 -3.95 9.88
CA GLN A 124 15.65 -4.20 10.94
C GLN A 124 17.09 -3.94 10.49
N GLU A 125 17.48 -4.43 9.30
CA GLU A 125 18.81 -4.18 8.71
C GLU A 125 19.06 -2.68 8.49
N ILE A 126 18.06 -1.94 8.00
CA ILE A 126 18.17 -0.48 7.82
C ILE A 126 18.35 0.22 9.16
N ALA A 127 17.57 -0.17 10.18
CA ALA A 127 17.71 0.39 11.53
C ALA A 127 19.11 0.16 12.09
N LEU A 128 19.63 -1.06 11.98
CA LEU A 128 21.00 -1.41 12.41
C LEU A 128 22.07 -0.65 11.62
N GLU A 129 21.97 -0.59 10.28
CA GLU A 129 23.00 0.05 9.45
C GLU A 129 23.03 1.58 9.65
N VAL A 130 21.86 2.22 9.81
CA VAL A 130 21.76 3.69 9.82
C VAL A 130 21.83 4.26 11.24
N PHE A 131 21.23 3.57 12.23
CA PHE A 131 21.10 4.07 13.61
C PHE A 131 21.91 3.25 14.61
N GLY A 132 22.44 2.07 14.23
CA GLY A 132 23.26 1.22 15.09
C GLY A 132 22.48 0.32 16.03
N SER A 133 21.16 0.33 15.99
CA SER A 133 20.26 -0.48 16.82
C SER A 133 18.92 -0.69 16.10
N THR A 134 18.19 -1.77 16.43
CA THR A 134 16.78 -1.92 16.04
C THR A 134 15.85 -1.03 16.87
N THR A 135 16.27 -0.62 18.06
CA THR A 135 15.61 0.41 18.85
C THR A 135 16.13 1.79 18.39
N VAL A 136 15.26 2.61 17.85
CA VAL A 136 15.57 3.95 17.33
C VAL A 136 15.03 5.03 18.27
N THR A 137 15.77 6.14 18.40
CA THR A 137 15.29 7.33 19.13
C THR A 137 14.56 8.25 18.15
N LEU A 138 13.29 8.54 18.44
CA LEU A 138 12.43 9.39 17.63
C LEU A 138 12.69 10.88 17.90
N ALA A 139 12.15 11.76 17.04
CA ALA A 139 12.35 13.20 17.13
C ALA A 139 11.83 13.82 18.43
N ASP A 140 10.83 13.21 19.07
CA ASP A 140 10.28 13.62 20.36
C ASP A 140 11.08 13.10 21.57
N GLY A 141 12.14 12.31 21.31
CA GLY A 141 12.99 11.69 22.34
C GLY A 141 12.49 10.36 22.86
N SER A 142 11.34 9.87 22.41
CA SER A 142 10.86 8.51 22.71
C SER A 142 11.67 7.46 21.95
N GLU A 143 11.62 6.21 22.42
CA GLU A 143 12.25 5.09 21.76
C GLU A 143 11.19 4.20 21.08
N TYR A 144 11.54 3.64 19.92
CA TYR A 144 10.72 2.68 19.20
C TYR A 144 11.56 1.49 18.74
N ASP A 145 11.11 0.27 19.07
CA ASP A 145 11.86 -0.95 18.75
C ASP A 145 11.27 -1.71 17.57
N PHE A 146 12.08 -1.89 16.52
CA PHE A 146 11.82 -2.76 15.38
C PHE A 146 12.38 -4.18 15.55
N GLY A 147 12.92 -4.52 16.72
CA GLY A 147 13.53 -5.82 17.02
C GLY A 147 12.54 -6.97 17.03
N GLY A 148 13.06 -8.16 17.38
CA GLY A 148 12.31 -9.41 17.50
C GLY A 148 12.32 -10.28 16.24
N ASP A 149 12.14 -11.58 16.46
CA ASP A 149 12.16 -12.60 15.40
C ASP A 149 10.83 -12.68 14.64
N SER A 150 9.78 -12.08 15.20
CA SER A 150 8.45 -11.97 14.57
C SER A 150 7.74 -10.71 15.04
N TRP A 151 6.90 -10.14 14.18
CA TRP A 151 6.00 -9.05 14.53
C TRP A 151 4.57 -9.58 14.66
N LYS A 152 3.76 -8.87 15.45
CA LYS A 152 2.37 -9.24 15.68
C LYS A 152 1.62 -9.29 14.35
N THR A 153 0.76 -10.29 14.21
CA THR A 153 -0.16 -10.43 13.07
C THR A 153 -1.59 -10.50 13.58
N ILE A 154 -2.49 -9.76 12.94
CA ILE A 154 -3.93 -9.79 13.19
C ILE A 154 -4.67 -9.96 11.87
N GLU A 155 -5.85 -10.57 11.92
CA GLU A 155 -6.74 -10.67 10.76
C GLU A 155 -7.78 -9.55 10.80
N MET A 156 -8.17 -9.03 9.63
CA MET A 156 -9.07 -7.87 9.53
C MET A 156 -10.41 -8.13 10.22
N TYR A 157 -11.18 -9.12 9.80
CA TYR A 157 -12.50 -9.39 10.36
C TYR A 157 -12.49 -9.72 11.86
N PRO A 158 -11.63 -10.63 12.37
CA PRO A 158 -11.53 -10.88 13.81
C PRO A 158 -11.17 -9.65 14.63
N SER A 159 -10.22 -8.84 14.17
CA SER A 159 -9.81 -7.62 14.89
C SER A 159 -10.88 -6.53 14.85
N LEU A 160 -11.64 -6.43 13.74
CA LEU A 160 -12.80 -5.54 13.63
C LEU A 160 -13.84 -5.90 14.69
N ASN A 161 -14.25 -7.17 14.77
CA ASN A 161 -15.25 -7.64 15.71
C ASN A 161 -14.80 -7.46 17.16
N GLU A 162 -13.53 -7.74 17.47
CA GLU A 162 -12.96 -7.49 18.80
C GLU A 162 -13.04 -6.00 19.17
N ALA A 163 -12.68 -5.11 18.26
CA ALA A 163 -12.71 -3.67 18.49
C ALA A 163 -14.15 -3.15 18.60
N LEU A 164 -15.06 -3.64 17.76
CA LEU A 164 -16.48 -3.29 17.77
C LEU A 164 -17.10 -3.64 19.12
N HIS A 165 -16.98 -4.88 19.57
CA HIS A 165 -17.57 -5.33 20.83
C HIS A 165 -16.94 -4.65 22.06
N ARG A 166 -15.65 -4.31 22.00
CA ARG A 166 -14.97 -3.61 23.08
C ARG A 166 -15.42 -2.16 23.21
N LYS A 167 -15.57 -1.43 22.09
CA LYS A 167 -15.92 -0.01 22.07
C LYS A 167 -17.44 0.20 22.19
N PHE A 168 -18.23 -0.74 21.67
CA PHE A 168 -19.69 -0.69 21.57
C PHE A 168 -20.30 -1.99 22.12
N PRO A 169 -20.40 -2.15 23.46
CA PRO A 169 -20.88 -3.39 24.09
C PRO A 169 -22.32 -3.81 23.70
N GLU A 170 -23.12 -2.87 23.22
CA GLU A 170 -24.47 -3.13 22.69
C GLU A 170 -24.46 -3.95 21.40
N THR A 171 -23.31 -4.03 20.70
CA THR A 171 -23.14 -4.84 19.49
C THR A 171 -22.71 -6.28 19.78
N ILE A 172 -22.58 -6.68 21.05
CA ILE A 172 -22.25 -8.07 21.41
C ILE A 172 -23.32 -9.01 20.85
N GLY A 173 -22.87 -9.95 19.98
CA GLY A 173 -23.75 -10.89 19.28
C GLY A 173 -24.01 -10.53 17.81
N LEU A 174 -23.57 -9.34 17.36
CA LEU A 174 -23.47 -8.99 15.95
C LEU A 174 -22.05 -9.28 15.50
N GLU A 175 -21.86 -10.08 14.47
CA GLU A 175 -20.56 -10.45 13.95
C GLU A 175 -20.44 -10.03 12.48
N VAL A 176 -19.50 -9.17 12.18
CA VAL A 176 -19.18 -8.76 10.81
C VAL A 176 -18.36 -9.88 10.16
N THR A 177 -18.86 -10.40 9.04
CA THR A 177 -18.27 -11.48 8.28
C THR A 177 -18.23 -11.15 6.79
N VAL A 178 -17.63 -12.00 5.97
CA VAL A 178 -17.64 -11.86 4.52
C VAL A 178 -19.03 -11.98 3.89
N ASP A 179 -20.01 -12.47 4.63
CA ASP A 179 -21.40 -12.63 4.17
C ASP A 179 -22.35 -11.57 4.76
N THR A 180 -21.84 -10.62 5.57
CA THR A 180 -22.64 -9.51 6.13
C THR A 180 -23.10 -8.59 4.99
N SER A 181 -24.39 -8.26 4.95
CA SER A 181 -24.95 -7.42 3.89
C SER A 181 -24.46 -5.96 3.98
N VAL A 182 -24.56 -5.23 2.86
CA VAL A 182 -24.23 -3.79 2.82
C VAL A 182 -25.10 -3.01 3.81
N GLU A 183 -26.40 -3.32 3.89
CA GLU A 183 -27.34 -2.68 4.79
C GLU A 183 -26.96 -2.89 6.27
N GLU A 184 -26.55 -4.10 6.64
CA GLU A 184 -26.06 -4.39 7.99
C GLU A 184 -24.77 -3.64 8.31
N LEU A 185 -23.84 -3.54 7.35
CA LEU A 185 -22.60 -2.76 7.51
C LEU A 185 -22.88 -1.25 7.64
N GLU A 186 -23.85 -0.71 6.88
CA GLU A 186 -24.29 0.68 7.05
C GLU A 186 -24.90 0.92 8.44
N ASP A 187 -25.61 -0.04 8.99
CA ASP A 187 -26.13 0.06 10.35
C ASP A 187 -25.01 0.00 11.39
N VAL A 188 -23.99 -0.84 11.20
CA VAL A 188 -22.75 -0.81 12.01
C VAL A 188 -22.07 0.55 11.92
N ALA A 189 -21.91 1.10 10.72
CA ALA A 189 -21.31 2.42 10.51
C ALA A 189 -22.06 3.53 11.29
N LYS A 190 -23.40 3.50 11.27
CA LYS A 190 -24.23 4.45 12.05
C LYS A 190 -24.01 4.29 13.56
N VAL A 191 -23.94 3.06 14.07
CA VAL A 191 -23.72 2.79 15.52
C VAL A 191 -22.37 3.34 15.97
N ILE A 192 -21.33 3.17 15.18
CA ILE A 192 -19.96 3.63 15.52
C ILE A 192 -19.72 5.12 15.21
N GLY A 193 -20.70 5.81 14.59
CA GLY A 193 -20.58 7.23 14.21
C GLY A 193 -19.71 7.48 12.98
N LEU A 194 -19.51 6.47 12.13
CA LEU A 194 -18.84 6.62 10.84
C LEU A 194 -19.80 7.23 9.82
N GLU A 195 -19.42 8.38 9.25
CA GLU A 195 -20.19 9.01 8.18
C GLU A 195 -19.90 8.34 6.84
N VAL A 196 -20.88 7.64 6.29
CA VAL A 196 -20.83 7.10 4.92
C VAL A 196 -21.31 8.21 3.98
N PRO A 197 -20.47 8.68 3.00
CA PRO A 197 -20.87 9.75 2.09
C PRO A 197 -22.10 9.33 1.27
N GLN A 198 -23.07 10.24 1.15
CA GLN A 198 -24.25 10.00 0.31
C GLN A 198 -23.81 9.78 -1.15
N ASN A 199 -24.28 8.70 -1.76
CA ASN A 199 -23.91 8.27 -3.10
C ASN A 199 -22.44 7.84 -3.31
N ALA A 200 -21.72 7.48 -2.24
CA ALA A 200 -20.36 6.94 -2.35
C ALA A 200 -20.32 5.61 -3.13
N GLY A 201 -21.46 4.90 -3.21
CA GLY A 201 -21.53 3.60 -3.87
C GLY A 201 -20.66 2.54 -3.21
N TRP A 202 -20.34 2.70 -1.92
CA TRP A 202 -19.49 1.77 -1.21
C TRP A 202 -20.13 0.39 -1.15
N LEU A 203 -19.40 -0.60 -1.62
CA LEU A 203 -19.77 -2.00 -1.54
C LEU A 203 -19.23 -2.60 -0.23
N HIS A 204 -19.57 -3.87 0.01
CA HIS A 204 -19.22 -4.62 1.21
C HIS A 204 -17.74 -4.44 1.62
N GLY A 205 -16.79 -4.75 0.75
CA GLY A 205 -15.36 -4.68 1.08
C GLY A 205 -14.91 -3.29 1.52
N LYS A 206 -15.36 -2.24 0.81
CA LYS A 206 -15.02 -0.85 1.18
C LYS A 206 -15.59 -0.45 2.53
N LEU A 207 -16.84 -0.81 2.83
CA LEU A 207 -17.45 -0.56 4.14
C LEU A 207 -16.69 -1.28 5.26
N VAL A 208 -16.29 -2.53 5.05
CA VAL A 208 -15.50 -3.29 6.02
C VAL A 208 -14.17 -2.59 6.31
N GLU A 209 -13.45 -2.15 5.28
CA GLU A 209 -12.17 -1.44 5.44
C GLU A 209 -12.36 -0.11 6.20
N GLU A 210 -13.33 0.70 5.85
CA GLU A 210 -13.60 1.98 6.50
C GLU A 210 -14.03 1.81 7.98
N ILE A 211 -14.89 0.82 8.27
CA ILE A 211 -15.28 0.46 9.64
C ILE A 211 -14.03 0.01 10.43
N TRP A 212 -13.20 -0.85 9.81
CA TRP A 212 -11.98 -1.34 10.45
C TRP A 212 -11.01 -0.19 10.73
N GLU A 213 -10.77 0.68 9.77
CA GLU A 213 -9.87 1.84 9.92
C GLU A 213 -10.35 2.75 11.06
N HIS A 214 -11.65 3.09 11.07
CA HIS A 214 -12.26 3.90 12.13
C HIS A 214 -12.13 3.28 13.53
N LEU A 215 -12.22 1.94 13.62
CA LEU A 215 -12.18 1.25 14.91
C LEU A 215 -10.78 0.85 15.38
N CYS A 216 -9.85 0.56 14.47
CA CYS A 216 -8.64 -0.18 14.79
C CYS A 216 -7.35 0.58 14.51
N ALA A 217 -7.25 1.35 13.40
CA ALA A 217 -5.98 1.84 12.88
C ALA A 217 -5.17 2.67 13.89
N ASP A 218 -5.80 3.62 14.54
CA ASP A 218 -5.16 4.52 15.52
C ASP A 218 -4.57 3.82 16.75
N GLN A 219 -4.92 2.54 16.97
CA GLN A 219 -4.50 1.79 18.16
C GLN A 219 -3.33 0.84 17.88
N LEU A 220 -2.82 0.83 16.64
CA LEU A 220 -1.75 -0.05 16.23
C LEU A 220 -0.37 0.59 16.49
N GLU A 221 0.09 0.52 17.73
CA GLU A 221 1.36 1.15 18.18
C GLU A 221 2.60 0.44 17.64
N GLY A 222 2.64 -0.89 17.73
CA GLY A 222 3.81 -1.70 17.33
C GLY A 222 3.82 -2.05 15.86
N PRO A 223 4.92 -2.63 15.33
CA PRO A 223 4.89 -3.20 13.99
C PRO A 223 3.88 -4.36 13.97
N ILE A 224 2.77 -4.17 13.24
CA ILE A 224 1.66 -5.13 13.17
C ILE A 224 1.29 -5.37 11.73
N PHE A 225 1.28 -6.64 11.31
CA PHE A 225 0.70 -7.06 10.04
C PHE A 225 -0.80 -7.28 10.21
N VAL A 226 -1.60 -6.50 9.50
CA VAL A 226 -3.04 -6.70 9.35
C VAL A 226 -3.26 -7.51 8.08
N ARG A 227 -3.99 -8.62 8.13
CA ARG A 227 -4.06 -9.59 7.04
C ARG A 227 -5.48 -9.89 6.62
N ASP A 228 -5.56 -10.49 5.43
CA ASP A 228 -6.77 -11.13 4.90
C ASP A 228 -7.90 -10.12 4.67
N PHE A 229 -7.64 -9.21 3.74
CA PHE A 229 -8.53 -8.13 3.31
C PHE A 229 -9.69 -8.66 2.44
N PRO A 230 -10.82 -7.93 2.34
CA PRO A 230 -11.90 -8.29 1.43
C PRO A 230 -11.44 -8.41 -0.03
N VAL A 231 -12.02 -9.37 -0.76
CA VAL A 231 -11.68 -9.60 -2.17
C VAL A 231 -12.00 -8.39 -3.05
N GLU A 232 -13.07 -7.68 -2.74
CA GLU A 232 -13.62 -6.58 -3.55
C GLU A 232 -12.68 -5.36 -3.61
N THR A 233 -11.87 -5.14 -2.58
CA THR A 233 -10.95 -3.99 -2.49
C THR A 233 -9.54 -4.30 -2.97
N SER A 234 -9.28 -5.54 -3.40
CA SER A 234 -7.94 -6.00 -3.77
C SER A 234 -7.93 -6.67 -5.16
N PRO A 235 -8.21 -5.91 -6.25
CA PRO A 235 -8.45 -6.50 -7.59
C PRO A 235 -7.22 -7.16 -8.22
N LEU A 236 -6.00 -6.86 -7.76
CA LEU A 236 -4.73 -7.41 -8.27
C LEU A 236 -4.16 -8.53 -7.38
N THR A 237 -4.88 -8.88 -6.32
CA THR A 237 -4.43 -9.82 -5.30
C THR A 237 -5.12 -11.18 -5.48
N ARG A 238 -4.40 -12.23 -5.18
CA ARG A 238 -4.89 -13.61 -5.19
C ARG A 238 -5.91 -13.83 -4.07
N ASP A 239 -7.00 -14.57 -4.37
CA ASP A 239 -7.91 -15.08 -3.34
C ASP A 239 -7.14 -15.95 -2.35
N HIS A 240 -7.49 -15.85 -1.08
CA HIS A 240 -6.87 -16.65 -0.03
C HIS A 240 -7.17 -18.14 -0.27
N ARG A 241 -6.10 -18.96 -0.28
CA ARG A 241 -6.16 -20.38 -0.69
C ARG A 241 -7.01 -21.27 0.21
N SER A 242 -7.37 -20.83 1.40
CA SER A 242 -8.14 -21.62 2.39
C SER A 242 -9.28 -20.85 3.07
N LYS A 243 -9.38 -19.53 2.89
CA LYS A 243 -10.43 -18.70 3.48
C LYS A 243 -11.23 -18.05 2.35
N ARG A 244 -12.54 -18.22 2.37
CA ARG A 244 -13.44 -17.61 1.37
C ARG A 244 -13.63 -16.13 1.64
N GLY A 245 -13.74 -15.34 0.58
CA GLY A 245 -14.13 -13.93 0.62
C GLY A 245 -13.02 -12.96 1.02
N VAL A 246 -11.80 -13.45 1.26
CA VAL A 246 -10.62 -12.65 1.58
C VAL A 246 -9.46 -12.96 0.63
N THR A 247 -8.49 -12.04 0.57
CA THR A 247 -7.29 -12.14 -0.26
C THR A 247 -6.05 -12.43 0.57
N GLU A 248 -5.00 -12.97 -0.07
CA GLU A 248 -3.65 -13.09 0.50
C GLU A 248 -2.94 -11.72 0.45
N LYS A 249 -3.40 -10.79 1.28
CA LYS A 249 -2.86 -9.43 1.46
C LYS A 249 -2.51 -9.21 2.93
N TRP A 250 -1.49 -8.41 3.17
CA TRP A 250 -1.28 -7.74 4.44
C TRP A 250 -0.88 -6.28 4.24
N ASP A 251 -1.26 -5.45 5.23
CA ASP A 251 -0.75 -4.10 5.42
C ASP A 251 0.04 -4.06 6.73
N LEU A 252 1.23 -3.45 6.71
CA LEU A 252 2.08 -3.26 7.87
C LEU A 252 1.80 -1.90 8.50
N TYR A 253 1.28 -1.91 9.71
CA TYR A 253 1.06 -0.72 10.52
C TYR A 253 2.20 -0.50 11.50
N VAL A 254 2.65 0.74 11.61
CA VAL A 254 3.67 1.20 12.53
C VAL A 254 3.23 2.54 13.10
N ARG A 255 3.12 2.68 14.41
CA ARG A 255 2.73 3.92 15.08
C ARG A 255 1.40 4.53 14.56
N GLY A 256 0.42 3.67 14.29
CA GLY A 256 -0.91 4.09 13.84
C GLY A 256 -1.03 4.46 12.36
N PHE A 257 0.00 4.26 11.53
CA PHE A 257 -0.09 4.48 10.10
C PHE A 257 0.41 3.28 9.29
N GLU A 258 -0.18 3.07 8.13
CA GLU A 258 0.25 2.07 7.14
C GLU A 258 1.61 2.45 6.55
N LEU A 259 2.60 1.57 6.70
CA LEU A 259 3.95 1.73 6.18
C LEU A 259 4.15 1.00 4.86
N ALA A 260 3.63 -0.22 4.76
CA ALA A 260 3.83 -1.09 3.61
C ALA A 260 2.63 -2.00 3.41
N THR A 261 2.49 -2.51 2.19
CA THR A 261 1.52 -3.53 1.80
C THR A 261 2.20 -4.64 1.02
N ALA A 262 1.66 -5.86 1.05
CA ALA A 262 2.08 -6.92 0.14
C ALA A 262 0.97 -7.92 -0.16
N TYR A 263 1.13 -8.58 -1.31
CA TYR A 263 0.19 -9.56 -1.84
C TYR A 263 0.90 -10.84 -2.25
N SER A 264 0.16 -11.98 -2.18
CA SER A 264 0.33 -13.02 -3.19
C SER A 264 -0.43 -12.55 -4.41
N GLU A 265 0.25 -12.38 -5.54
CA GLU A 265 -0.31 -11.78 -6.74
C GLU A 265 -1.39 -12.65 -7.39
N LEU A 266 -2.40 -12.03 -7.97
CA LEU A 266 -3.31 -12.69 -8.89
C LEU A 266 -2.55 -12.95 -10.20
N VAL A 267 -2.43 -14.22 -10.59
CA VAL A 267 -1.68 -14.65 -11.78
C VAL A 267 -2.57 -15.32 -12.85
N ASP A 268 -3.86 -15.49 -12.56
CA ASP A 268 -4.84 -16.03 -13.51
C ASP A 268 -5.40 -14.89 -14.38
N PRO A 269 -5.12 -14.86 -15.70
CA PRO A 269 -5.56 -13.80 -16.58
C PRO A 269 -7.07 -13.73 -16.77
N VAL A 270 -7.78 -14.86 -16.61
CA VAL A 270 -9.24 -14.91 -16.74
C VAL A 270 -9.90 -14.22 -15.55
N ILE A 271 -9.44 -14.54 -14.33
CA ILE A 271 -9.92 -13.89 -13.11
C ILE A 271 -9.52 -12.41 -13.11
N GLN A 272 -8.28 -12.08 -13.54
CA GLN A 272 -7.81 -10.70 -13.61
C GLN A 272 -8.65 -9.86 -14.56
N ARG A 273 -9.02 -10.40 -15.73
CA ARG A 273 -9.94 -9.73 -16.68
C ARG A 273 -11.28 -9.42 -16.02
N GLN A 274 -11.87 -10.41 -15.35
CA GLN A 274 -13.14 -10.23 -14.66
C GLN A 274 -13.07 -9.09 -13.64
N ARG A 275 -11.99 -9.04 -12.85
CA ARG A 275 -11.81 -7.97 -11.84
C ARG A 275 -11.60 -6.60 -12.47
N PHE A 276 -10.88 -6.50 -13.60
CA PHE A 276 -10.76 -5.23 -14.33
C PHE A 276 -12.10 -4.79 -14.91
N GLU A 277 -12.94 -5.71 -15.40
CA GLU A 277 -14.30 -5.40 -15.85
C GLU A 277 -15.19 -4.91 -14.70
N ASP A 278 -15.05 -5.48 -13.50
CA ASP A 278 -15.75 -5.01 -12.31
C ASP A 278 -15.29 -3.61 -11.90
N GLN A 279 -13.97 -3.33 -11.93
CA GLN A 279 -13.43 -1.98 -11.73
C GLN A 279 -13.93 -0.98 -12.78
N ALA A 280 -13.98 -1.36 -14.07
CA ALA A 280 -14.52 -0.51 -15.12
C ALA A 280 -16.00 -0.15 -14.91
N ARG A 281 -16.80 -1.04 -14.30
CA ARG A 281 -18.20 -0.74 -13.91
C ARG A 281 -18.25 0.28 -12.77
N LEU A 282 -17.33 0.21 -11.79
CA LEU A 282 -17.22 1.21 -10.72
C LEU A 282 -16.82 2.58 -11.29
N ALA A 283 -15.86 2.62 -12.21
CA ALA A 283 -15.49 3.85 -12.93
C ALA A 283 -16.67 4.46 -13.68
N ALA A 284 -17.47 3.64 -14.40
CA ALA A 284 -18.66 4.08 -15.09
C ALA A 284 -19.78 4.58 -14.15
N ALA A 285 -19.78 4.12 -12.90
CA ALA A 285 -20.67 4.58 -11.84
C ALA A 285 -20.19 5.87 -11.14
N GLY A 286 -19.00 6.39 -11.51
CA GLY A 286 -18.45 7.64 -10.99
C GLY A 286 -17.31 7.52 -10.01
N ASP A 287 -16.71 6.34 -9.87
CA ASP A 287 -15.50 6.14 -9.09
C ASP A 287 -14.27 6.53 -9.92
N ASP A 288 -13.72 7.70 -9.65
CA ASP A 288 -12.55 8.27 -10.35
C ASP A 288 -11.21 7.55 -9.96
N GLU A 289 -11.24 6.68 -8.97
CA GLU A 289 -10.07 5.93 -8.48
C GLU A 289 -10.04 4.50 -9.01
N ALA A 290 -11.13 4.03 -9.61
CA ALA A 290 -11.23 2.68 -10.16
C ALA A 290 -10.23 2.43 -11.29
N MET A 291 -9.67 1.22 -11.33
CA MET A 291 -8.68 0.83 -12.34
C MET A 291 -9.33 0.68 -13.71
N VAL A 292 -8.54 0.97 -14.74
CA VAL A 292 -8.94 0.76 -16.15
C VAL A 292 -8.50 -0.63 -16.63
N LEU A 293 -9.20 -1.17 -17.63
CA LEU A 293 -8.84 -2.42 -18.30
C LEU A 293 -7.53 -2.23 -19.09
N ASP A 294 -6.50 -3.00 -18.76
CA ASP A 294 -5.20 -3.02 -19.46
C ASP A 294 -5.05 -4.34 -20.23
N GLU A 295 -5.37 -4.30 -21.52
CA GLU A 295 -5.29 -5.47 -22.41
C GLU A 295 -3.84 -5.94 -22.60
N ASP A 296 -2.87 -5.02 -22.70
CA ASP A 296 -1.46 -5.38 -22.85
C ASP A 296 -0.92 -6.11 -21.62
N PHE A 297 -1.41 -5.78 -20.43
CA PHE A 297 -1.07 -6.50 -19.20
C PHE A 297 -1.68 -7.90 -19.18
N LEU A 298 -2.94 -8.04 -19.59
CA LEU A 298 -3.60 -9.33 -19.69
C LEU A 298 -2.93 -10.25 -20.71
N GLU A 299 -2.57 -9.73 -21.88
CA GLU A 299 -1.81 -10.48 -22.90
C GLU A 299 -0.43 -10.93 -22.35
N ALA A 300 0.23 -10.10 -21.56
CA ALA A 300 1.46 -10.49 -20.90
C ALA A 300 1.23 -11.64 -19.89
N MET A 301 0.19 -11.57 -19.06
CA MET A 301 -0.15 -12.63 -18.10
C MET A 301 -0.44 -13.97 -18.80
N GLU A 302 -1.09 -13.94 -19.99
CA GLU A 302 -1.40 -15.12 -20.80
C GLU A 302 -0.14 -15.85 -21.30
N GLN A 303 1.02 -15.19 -21.37
CA GLN A 303 2.29 -15.83 -21.67
C GLN A 303 2.78 -16.77 -20.54
N GLY A 304 2.21 -16.64 -19.36
CA GLY A 304 2.50 -17.47 -18.19
C GLY A 304 3.18 -16.70 -17.06
N MET A 305 2.40 -15.94 -16.28
CA MET A 305 2.91 -15.32 -15.07
C MET A 305 3.15 -16.37 -13.98
N PRO A 306 4.37 -16.52 -13.43
CA PRO A 306 4.62 -17.45 -12.33
C PRO A 306 3.90 -16.96 -11.06
N PRO A 307 3.62 -17.86 -10.08
CA PRO A 307 3.21 -17.43 -8.75
C PRO A 307 4.20 -16.38 -8.22
N THR A 308 3.70 -15.25 -7.78
CA THR A 308 4.53 -14.08 -7.45
C THR A 308 4.02 -13.45 -6.17
N CYS A 309 4.90 -12.87 -5.37
CA CYS A 309 4.52 -11.91 -4.34
C CYS A 309 5.06 -10.52 -4.69
N GLY A 310 4.24 -9.51 -4.44
CA GLY A 310 4.61 -8.10 -4.58
C GLY A 310 4.55 -7.37 -3.26
N THR A 311 5.35 -6.32 -3.12
CA THR A 311 5.37 -5.48 -1.93
C THR A 311 5.51 -4.02 -2.32
N GLY A 312 4.72 -3.15 -1.72
CA GLY A 312 4.84 -1.70 -1.80
C GLY A 312 5.19 -1.11 -0.43
N MET A 313 6.19 -0.22 -0.37
CA MET A 313 6.54 0.51 0.86
C MET A 313 6.80 1.98 0.59
N GLY A 314 6.11 2.86 1.31
CA GLY A 314 6.35 4.29 1.25
C GLY A 314 7.70 4.67 1.87
N ILE A 315 8.65 5.19 1.08
CA ILE A 315 9.98 5.58 1.58
C ILE A 315 9.87 6.77 2.55
N ASP A 316 8.97 7.70 2.27
CA ASP A 316 8.74 8.84 3.15
C ASP A 316 8.13 8.38 4.49
N ARG A 317 7.21 7.42 4.46
CA ARG A 317 6.63 6.76 5.65
C ARG A 317 7.66 5.91 6.41
N LEU A 318 8.57 5.21 5.71
CA LEU A 318 9.69 4.50 6.37
C LEU A 318 10.57 5.48 7.17
N LEU A 319 10.86 6.63 6.61
CA LEU A 319 11.60 7.68 7.33
C LEU A 319 10.82 8.20 8.54
N MET A 320 9.51 8.43 8.39
CA MET A 320 8.65 8.80 9.53
C MET A 320 8.69 7.74 10.64
N ALA A 321 8.62 6.45 10.28
CA ALA A 321 8.67 5.34 11.22
C ALA A 321 10.01 5.29 11.98
N LEU A 322 11.12 5.46 11.27
CA LEU A 322 12.48 5.35 11.82
C LEU A 322 12.95 6.60 12.59
N THR A 323 12.32 7.77 12.37
CA THR A 323 12.81 9.05 12.92
C THR A 323 11.80 9.81 13.76
N GLY A 324 10.50 9.51 13.65
CA GLY A 324 9.44 10.31 14.27
C GLY A 324 9.17 11.66 13.63
N LEU A 325 9.80 11.96 12.48
CA LEU A 325 9.57 13.19 11.71
C LEU A 325 8.21 13.15 11.00
N GLY A 326 7.64 14.33 10.73
CA GLY A 326 6.50 14.46 9.83
C GLY A 326 6.92 14.31 8.36
N ILE A 327 5.97 13.96 7.46
CA ILE A 327 6.28 13.70 6.05
C ILE A 327 7.00 14.85 5.35
N ARG A 328 6.65 16.12 5.66
CA ARG A 328 7.31 17.29 5.08
C ARG A 328 8.76 17.45 5.49
N GLU A 329 9.16 16.88 6.61
CA GLU A 329 10.53 16.94 7.13
C GLU A 329 11.41 15.84 6.56
N THR A 330 10.78 14.76 6.05
CA THR A 330 11.47 13.66 5.37
C THR A 330 11.83 13.98 3.93
N VAL A 331 11.19 15.00 3.32
CA VAL A 331 11.37 15.42 1.93
C VAL A 331 12.23 16.68 1.87
N LEU A 332 13.24 16.72 0.95
CA LEU A 332 14.16 17.86 0.82
C LEU A 332 13.46 19.17 0.41
N PHE A 333 12.51 19.07 -0.51
CA PHE A 333 11.76 20.21 -1.05
C PHE A 333 10.28 19.85 -1.10
N PRO A 334 9.58 19.89 0.07
CA PRO A 334 8.16 19.56 0.10
C PRO A 334 7.36 20.58 -0.71
N MET A 335 6.33 20.09 -1.40
CA MET A 335 5.40 20.98 -2.11
C MET A 335 4.66 21.86 -1.10
N VAL A 336 4.66 23.15 -1.35
CA VAL A 336 3.92 24.16 -0.58
C VAL A 336 3.08 25.01 -1.53
N LYS A 337 1.87 25.35 -1.10
CA LYS A 337 1.03 26.28 -1.88
C LYS A 337 1.72 27.62 -1.97
N PRO A 338 1.93 28.22 -3.17
CA PRO A 338 2.49 29.54 -3.30
C PRO A 338 1.64 30.53 -2.51
N GLN A 339 2.32 31.42 -1.74
CA GLN A 339 1.61 32.53 -1.12
C GLN A 339 1.15 33.48 -2.25
N SER A 340 -0.15 33.77 -2.31
CA SER A 340 -0.66 34.83 -3.19
C SER A 340 0.05 36.12 -2.83
N LYS A 341 0.77 36.71 -3.80
CA LYS A 341 1.33 38.04 -3.69
C LYS A 341 0.23 39.06 -3.66
#